data_ebe3150a4ac0b1dd8926ac2f8212a013
#
_entry.id   ebe3150a4ac0b1dd8926ac2f8212a013
#
_cell.length_a   1.000
_cell.length_b   1.000
_cell.length_c   1.000
_cell.angle_alpha   90.00
_cell.angle_beta   90.00
_cell.angle_gamma   90.00
#
_symmetry.space_group_name_H-M   'P 1'
#
loop_
_entity.id
_entity.type
_entity.pdbx_description
1 polymer ?
#
loop_
_entity_poly.entity_id
_entity_poly.type
_entity_poly.pdbx_seq_one_letter_code
_entity_poly.pdbx_strand_id
1 'polypeptide(L)'
;DTDLSGVVYHANYLRFMERARSDMLRVAGIDQRAYFEAGEGAYAVTDLRIRYVRPARLDDVLHVESRVKSIGAASCRIAQVIVRSGELVTDALVTAALVGRDGRPKRQPPEWRRIFEELAVKAENGEPDGN
;
A
#
# COMPACT_ATOMS: atom_id res chain seq x y z
N ASP A 1 21.17 11.20 -18.11
CA ASP A 1 21.79 10.94 -16.95
C ASP A 1 20.85 10.65 -15.83
N THR A 2 20.91 11.40 -14.85
CA THR A 2 20.08 11.20 -13.72
C THR A 2 18.63 11.30 -14.04
N ASP A 3 18.27 12.01 -15.04
CA ASP A 3 16.87 12.29 -15.33
C ASP A 3 16.10 11.07 -15.69
N LEU A 4 16.54 10.38 -16.72
CA LEU A 4 15.83 9.21 -17.18
C LEU A 4 15.94 8.05 -16.18
N SER A 5 17.12 7.85 -15.62
CA SER A 5 17.34 6.82 -14.61
C SER A 5 16.51 7.07 -13.36
N GLY A 6 16.46 8.34 -12.92
CA GLY A 6 15.67 8.72 -11.76
C GLY A 6 14.18 8.48 -11.96
N VAL A 7 13.67 8.81 -13.14
CA VAL A 7 12.26 8.57 -13.47
C VAL A 7 11.94 7.08 -13.46
N VAL A 8 12.80 6.26 -14.02
CA VAL A 8 12.60 4.81 -14.03
C VAL A 8 12.60 4.26 -12.63
N TYR A 9 13.49 4.74 -11.77
CA TYR A 9 13.52 4.31 -10.36
C TYR A 9 12.25 4.67 -9.63
N HIS A 10 11.78 5.90 -9.79
CA HIS A 10 10.57 6.34 -9.10
C HIS A 10 9.36 5.53 -9.53
N ALA A 11 9.26 5.21 -10.82
CA ALA A 11 8.19 4.36 -11.32
C ALA A 11 8.25 2.96 -10.71
N ASN A 12 9.46 2.41 -10.55
CA ASN A 12 9.65 1.11 -9.92
C ASN A 12 9.26 1.14 -8.44
N TYR A 13 9.57 2.21 -7.73
CA TYR A 13 9.19 2.35 -6.32
C TYR A 13 7.67 2.31 -6.18
N LEU A 14 6.95 2.99 -7.04
CA LEU A 14 5.49 2.98 -7.02
C LEU A 14 4.94 1.59 -7.28
N ARG A 15 5.54 0.84 -8.20
CA ARG A 15 5.15 -0.55 -8.46
C ARG A 15 5.42 -1.46 -7.27
N PHE A 16 6.59 -1.31 -6.64
CA PHE A 16 6.93 -2.10 -5.46
C PHE A 16 5.94 -1.85 -4.34
N MET A 17 5.59 -0.58 -4.12
CA MET A 17 4.63 -0.23 -3.09
C MET A 17 3.24 -0.77 -3.39
N GLU A 18 2.81 -0.68 -4.65
CA GLU A 18 1.51 -1.24 -5.07
C GLU A 18 1.45 -2.74 -4.84
N ARG A 19 2.50 -3.45 -5.26
CA ARG A 19 2.57 -4.90 -5.06
C ARG A 19 2.56 -5.26 -3.58
N ALA A 20 3.29 -4.52 -2.76
CA ALA A 20 3.36 -4.77 -1.33
C ALA A 20 1.98 -4.59 -0.68
N ARG A 21 1.22 -3.56 -1.08
CA ARG A 21 -0.14 -3.37 -0.58
C ARG A 21 -1.04 -4.53 -0.99
N SER A 22 -0.98 -4.94 -2.25
CA SER A 22 -1.78 -6.05 -2.75
C SER A 22 -1.46 -7.35 -2.04
N ASP A 23 -0.18 -7.60 -1.81
CA ASP A 23 0.26 -8.80 -1.09
C ASP A 23 -0.20 -8.79 0.36
N MET A 24 -0.11 -7.64 1.02
CA MET A 24 -0.56 -7.50 2.41
C MET A 24 -2.05 -7.85 2.54
N LEU A 25 -2.87 -7.32 1.64
CA LEU A 25 -4.32 -7.57 1.68
C LEU A 25 -4.62 -9.02 1.34
N ARG A 26 -3.94 -9.59 0.35
CA ARG A 26 -4.15 -10.98 -0.05
C ARG A 26 -3.80 -11.94 1.09
N VAL A 27 -2.66 -11.72 1.73
CA VAL A 27 -2.22 -12.54 2.86
C VAL A 27 -3.20 -12.42 4.03
N ALA A 28 -3.76 -11.25 4.22
CA ALA A 28 -4.73 -10.99 5.29
C ALA A 28 -6.12 -11.55 5.00
N GLY A 29 -6.36 -12.04 3.79
CA GLY A 29 -7.64 -12.66 3.43
C GLY A 29 -8.59 -11.79 2.64
N ILE A 30 -8.14 -10.63 2.14
CA ILE A 30 -8.95 -9.77 1.29
C ILE A 30 -8.68 -10.13 -0.17
N ASP A 31 -9.67 -10.74 -0.81
CA ASP A 31 -9.56 -11.15 -2.21
C ASP A 31 -10.08 -10.05 -3.12
N GLN A 32 -9.20 -9.11 -3.45
CA GLN A 32 -9.55 -7.97 -4.29
C GLN A 32 -9.93 -8.40 -5.70
N ARG A 33 -9.27 -9.43 -6.21
CA ARG A 33 -9.53 -9.92 -7.58
C ARG A 33 -10.93 -10.49 -7.71
N ALA A 34 -11.33 -11.35 -6.77
CA ALA A 34 -12.67 -11.93 -6.79
C ALA A 34 -13.74 -10.85 -6.67
N TYR A 35 -13.49 -9.86 -5.82
CA TYR A 35 -14.40 -8.74 -5.65
C TYR A 35 -14.58 -7.96 -6.96
N PHE A 36 -13.48 -7.67 -7.62
CA PHE A 36 -13.48 -6.96 -8.90
C PHE A 36 -14.17 -7.78 -9.98
N GLU A 37 -13.86 -9.07 -10.07
CA GLU A 37 -14.46 -9.96 -11.08
C GLU A 37 -15.95 -10.15 -10.87
N ALA A 38 -16.41 -10.04 -9.63
CA ALA A 38 -17.84 -10.06 -9.33
C ALA A 38 -18.54 -8.74 -9.67
N GLY A 39 -17.80 -7.75 -10.14
CA GLY A 39 -18.34 -6.46 -10.51
C GLY A 39 -18.67 -5.56 -9.32
N GLU A 40 -18.12 -5.86 -8.15
CA GLU A 40 -18.45 -5.12 -6.94
C GLU A 40 -17.65 -3.82 -6.82
N GLY A 41 -16.42 -3.81 -7.31
CA GLY A 41 -15.57 -2.63 -7.25
C GLY A 41 -14.10 -2.94 -7.09
N ALA A 42 -13.32 -1.89 -6.82
CA ALA A 42 -11.88 -2.01 -6.65
C ALA A 42 -11.37 -0.85 -5.79
N TYR A 43 -10.21 -1.04 -5.16
CA TYR A 43 -9.52 0.06 -4.50
C TYR A 43 -8.82 0.93 -5.52
N ALA A 44 -8.90 2.23 -5.31
CA ALA A 44 -8.18 3.22 -6.09
C ALA A 44 -7.39 4.12 -5.15
N VAL A 45 -6.15 4.43 -5.54
CA VAL A 45 -5.34 5.39 -4.79
C VAL A 45 -5.89 6.78 -5.05
N THR A 46 -6.33 7.45 -4.00
CA THR A 46 -6.89 8.80 -4.09
C THR A 46 -5.92 9.87 -3.64
N ASP A 47 -4.92 9.49 -2.87
CA ASP A 47 -3.87 10.43 -2.42
C ASP A 47 -2.59 9.64 -2.19
N LEU A 48 -1.49 10.20 -2.60
CA LEU A 48 -0.17 9.62 -2.41
C LEU A 48 0.78 10.73 -2.01
N ARG A 49 1.36 10.61 -0.82
CA ARG A 49 2.42 11.50 -0.35
C ARG A 49 3.67 10.66 -0.23
N ILE A 50 4.72 11.07 -0.92
CA ILE A 50 5.94 10.30 -0.95
C ILE A 50 7.13 11.23 -0.77
N ARG A 51 8.06 10.80 0.06
CA ARG A 51 9.29 11.52 0.32
C ARG A 51 10.47 10.61 0.00
N TYR A 52 11.34 11.07 -0.88
CA TYR A 52 12.55 10.35 -1.25
C TYR A 52 13.67 10.85 -0.34
N VAL A 53 14.14 9.97 0.55
CA VAL A 53 15.09 10.34 1.59
C VAL A 53 16.52 10.10 1.14
N ARG A 54 16.75 8.98 0.46
CA ARG A 54 18.09 8.60 -0.03
C ARG A 54 17.97 8.01 -1.41
N PRO A 55 18.99 8.20 -2.27
CA PRO A 55 19.00 7.50 -3.56
C PRO A 55 19.25 6.01 -3.34
N ALA A 56 18.71 5.21 -4.24
CA ALA A 56 19.01 3.79 -4.31
C ALA A 56 19.65 3.48 -5.65
N ARG A 57 20.44 2.43 -5.71
CA ARG A 57 21.14 1.99 -6.91
C ARG A 57 20.45 0.78 -7.49
N LEU A 58 20.72 0.51 -8.77
CA LEU A 58 20.08 -0.56 -9.51
C LEU A 58 20.23 -1.94 -8.88
N ASP A 59 21.40 -2.18 -8.27
CA ASP A 59 21.72 -3.48 -7.67
C ASP A 59 21.40 -3.58 -6.19
N ASP A 60 20.80 -2.55 -5.61
CA ASP A 60 20.42 -2.57 -4.21
C ASP A 60 19.25 -3.52 -3.97
N VAL A 61 19.31 -4.22 -2.85
CA VAL A 61 18.17 -5.04 -2.40
C VAL A 61 17.28 -4.17 -1.54
N LEU A 62 16.04 -4.01 -1.98
CA LEU A 62 15.08 -3.13 -1.36
C LEU A 62 13.96 -3.94 -0.71
N HIS A 63 13.51 -3.49 0.45
CA HIS A 63 12.36 -4.06 1.14
C HIS A 63 11.30 -3.01 1.32
N VAL A 64 10.05 -3.40 1.12
CA VAL A 64 8.90 -2.52 1.37
C VAL A 64 8.21 -3.01 2.63
N GLU A 65 8.00 -2.10 3.57
CA GLU A 65 7.23 -2.38 4.78
C GLU A 65 5.95 -1.56 4.72
N SER A 66 4.83 -2.21 4.94
CA SER A 66 3.51 -1.57 4.85
C SER A 66 2.78 -1.68 6.19
N ARG A 67 2.15 -0.59 6.62
CA ARG A 67 1.40 -0.55 7.87
C ARG A 67 0.08 0.18 7.66
N VAL A 68 -0.99 -0.40 8.17
CA VAL A 68 -2.29 0.26 8.15
C VAL A 68 -2.30 1.32 9.24
N LYS A 69 -2.53 2.57 8.86
CA LYS A 69 -2.51 3.71 9.79
C LYS A 69 -3.90 4.09 10.26
N SER A 70 -4.87 4.10 9.36
CA SER A 70 -6.24 4.46 9.72
C SER A 70 -7.23 3.83 8.76
N ILE A 71 -8.45 3.65 9.25
CA ILE A 71 -9.52 3.02 8.47
C ILE A 71 -10.75 3.93 8.54
N GLY A 72 -11.31 4.25 7.38
CA GLY A 72 -12.57 4.97 7.27
C GLY A 72 -13.68 4.06 6.77
N ALA A 73 -14.83 4.64 6.50
CA ALA A 73 -15.97 3.88 5.99
C ALA A 73 -15.69 3.30 4.59
N ALA A 74 -15.07 4.10 3.72
CA ALA A 74 -14.82 3.74 2.33
C ALA A 74 -13.34 3.75 1.97
N SER A 75 -12.46 4.11 2.89
CA SER A 75 -11.04 4.26 2.58
C SER A 75 -10.16 3.83 3.73
N CYS A 76 -8.88 3.67 3.43
CA CYS A 76 -7.86 3.41 4.46
C CYS A 76 -6.56 4.12 4.06
N ARG A 77 -5.75 4.40 5.06
CA ARG A 77 -4.42 4.97 4.87
C ARG A 77 -3.38 3.93 5.26
N ILE A 78 -2.40 3.78 4.39
CA ILE A 78 -1.34 2.79 4.55
C ILE A 78 -0.01 3.52 4.47
N ALA A 79 0.78 3.43 5.53
CA ALA A 79 2.15 3.94 5.51
C ALA A 79 3.04 2.87 4.90
N GLN A 80 3.89 3.28 3.98
CA GLN A 80 4.83 2.37 3.33
C GLN A 80 6.20 3.00 3.33
N VAL A 81 7.21 2.20 3.68
CA VAL A 81 8.59 2.63 3.61
C VAL A 81 9.35 1.66 2.74
N ILE A 82 10.33 2.17 2.01
CA ILE A 82 11.29 1.35 1.29
C ILE A 82 12.61 1.51 2.01
N VAL A 83 13.21 0.38 2.40
CA VAL A 83 14.47 0.36 3.14
C VAL A 83 15.50 -0.44 2.37
N ARG A 84 16.77 -0.07 2.56
CA ARG A 84 17.93 -0.76 2.02
C ARG A 84 18.90 -0.97 3.16
N SER A 85 19.18 -2.23 3.50
CA SER A 85 20.09 -2.58 4.60
C SER A 85 19.78 -1.81 5.88
N GLY A 86 18.48 -1.69 6.21
CA GLY A 86 18.04 -1.00 7.41
C GLY A 86 17.96 0.51 7.29
N GLU A 87 18.39 1.08 6.17
CA GLU A 87 18.34 2.53 5.95
C GLU A 87 17.08 2.92 5.19
N LEU A 88 16.42 3.97 5.63
CA LEU A 88 15.22 4.49 4.98
C LEU A 88 15.58 5.13 3.64
N VAL A 89 14.99 4.63 2.57
CA VAL A 89 15.14 5.17 1.21
C VAL A 89 13.96 6.05 0.85
N THR A 90 12.76 5.56 1.11
CA THR A 90 11.53 6.26 0.73
C THR A 90 10.49 6.10 1.83
N ASP A 91 9.74 7.15 2.07
CA ASP A 91 8.69 7.20 3.08
C ASP A 91 7.41 7.68 2.40
N ALA A 92 6.32 6.94 2.53
CA ALA A 92 5.08 7.25 1.83
C ALA A 92 3.85 7.03 2.69
N LEU A 93 2.82 7.81 2.40
CA LEU A 93 1.49 7.61 2.96
C LEU A 93 0.51 7.53 1.80
N VAL A 94 -0.18 6.41 1.70
CA VAL A 94 -1.11 6.13 0.61
C VAL A 94 -2.53 6.11 1.17
N THR A 95 -3.43 6.83 0.51
CA THR A 95 -4.86 6.73 0.80
C THR A 95 -5.51 5.96 -0.34
N ALA A 96 -6.19 4.89 -0.02
CA ALA A 96 -6.91 4.08 -1.00
C ALA A 96 -8.39 4.04 -0.62
N ALA A 97 -9.24 4.29 -1.59
CA ALA A 97 -10.69 4.26 -1.40
C ALA A 97 -11.28 3.10 -2.21
N LEU A 98 -12.27 2.45 -1.61
CA LEU A 98 -13.03 1.44 -2.34
C LEU A 98 -14.02 2.16 -3.24
N VAL A 99 -14.00 1.82 -4.52
CA VAL A 99 -14.81 2.47 -5.55
C VAL A 99 -15.70 1.40 -6.18
N GLY A 100 -16.98 1.69 -6.27
CA GLY A 100 -17.93 0.78 -6.88
C GLY A 100 -17.93 0.89 -8.40
N ARG A 101 -18.82 0.11 -9.04
CA ARG A 101 -18.95 0.09 -10.50
C ARG A 101 -19.32 1.44 -11.08
N ASP A 102 -20.02 2.26 -10.31
CA ASP A 102 -20.45 3.59 -10.73
C ASP A 102 -19.33 4.64 -10.60
N GLY A 103 -18.16 4.24 -10.14
CA GLY A 103 -17.03 5.15 -9.95
C GLY A 103 -17.09 5.96 -8.68
N ARG A 104 -18.02 5.68 -7.78
CA ARG A 104 -18.18 6.41 -6.54
C ARG A 104 -17.62 5.63 -5.35
N PRO A 105 -17.19 6.32 -4.30
CA PRO A 105 -16.77 5.65 -3.08
C PRO A 105 -17.83 4.70 -2.56
N LYS A 106 -17.42 3.56 -2.10
CA LYS A 106 -18.30 2.51 -1.63
C LYS A 106 -17.85 2.10 -0.24
N ARG A 107 -18.79 1.86 0.65
CA ARG A 107 -18.47 1.41 2.00
C ARG A 107 -17.76 0.07 1.94
N GLN A 108 -16.67 -0.04 2.65
CA GLN A 108 -15.89 -1.28 2.70
C GLN A 108 -16.70 -2.38 3.40
N PRO A 109 -16.62 -3.63 2.92
CA PRO A 109 -17.27 -4.73 3.60
C PRO A 109 -16.86 -4.79 5.07
N PRO A 110 -17.78 -5.05 6.00
CA PRO A 110 -17.45 -5.08 7.43
C PRO A 110 -16.33 -6.06 7.77
N GLU A 111 -16.24 -7.18 7.06
CA GLU A 111 -15.18 -8.16 7.24
C GLU A 111 -13.82 -7.57 6.92
N TRP A 112 -13.75 -6.79 5.85
CA TRP A 112 -12.49 -6.15 5.43
C TRP A 112 -12.08 -5.08 6.44
N ARG A 113 -13.03 -4.30 6.93
CA ARG A 113 -12.74 -3.29 7.95
C ARG A 113 -12.17 -3.94 9.21
N ARG A 114 -12.70 -5.08 9.59
CA ARG A 114 -12.20 -5.83 10.74
C ARG A 114 -10.76 -6.28 10.51
N ILE A 115 -10.47 -6.78 9.30
CA ILE A 115 -9.11 -7.21 8.93
C ILE A 115 -8.15 -6.02 9.01
N PHE A 116 -8.53 -4.87 8.45
CA PHE A 116 -7.71 -3.67 8.53
C PHE A 116 -7.46 -3.24 9.98
N GLU A 117 -8.48 -3.32 10.81
CA GLU A 117 -8.34 -2.98 12.23
C GLU A 117 -7.35 -3.91 12.93
N GLU A 118 -7.39 -5.19 12.62
CA GLU A 118 -6.43 -6.15 13.17
C GLU A 118 -5.01 -5.85 12.70
N LEU A 119 -4.84 -5.51 11.43
CA LEU A 119 -3.53 -5.14 10.90
C LEU A 119 -3.00 -3.87 11.57
N ALA A 120 -3.86 -2.90 11.82
CA ALA A 120 -3.47 -1.67 12.49
C ALA A 120 -3.01 -1.93 13.93
N VAL A 121 -3.69 -2.80 14.65
CA VAL A 121 -3.30 -3.19 16.01
C VAL A 121 -1.95 -3.88 16.03
N LYS A 122 -1.71 -4.80 15.08
CA LYS A 122 -0.42 -5.47 14.95
C LYS A 122 0.71 -4.47 14.74
N ALA A 123 0.48 -3.48 13.88
CA ALA A 123 1.48 -2.45 13.60
C ALA A 123 1.80 -1.63 14.86
N GLU A 124 0.78 -1.28 15.64
CA GLU A 124 0.95 -0.54 16.90
C GLU A 124 1.77 -1.35 17.91
N ASN A 125 1.60 -2.67 17.88
CA ASN A 125 2.32 -3.57 18.78
C ASN A 125 3.72 -3.93 18.26
N GLY A 126 4.13 -3.36 17.13
CA GLY A 126 5.43 -3.61 16.54
C GLY A 126 5.53 -4.92 15.77
N GLU A 127 4.42 -5.57 15.50
CA GLU A 127 4.40 -6.81 14.73
C GLU A 127 4.36 -6.52 13.23
N PRO A 128 5.02 -7.35 12.41
CA PRO A 128 4.97 -7.17 10.96
C PRO A 128 3.55 -7.36 10.41
N ASP A 129 3.22 -6.60 9.36
CA ASP A 129 1.90 -6.66 8.73
C ASP A 129 1.83 -7.74 7.66
N GLY A 130 1.87 -8.99 8.07
CA GLY A 130 1.58 -10.09 7.18
C GLY A 130 2.68 -10.45 6.19
N ASN A 131 3.90 -10.24 6.55
CA ASN A 131 5.00 -10.70 5.72
C ASN A 131 5.85 -11.67 6.47
#